data_0103bc07c57244aa8e133634d3269fea
#
_entry.id   0103bc07c57244aa8e133634d3269fea
#
_cell.length_a   1.000
_cell.length_b   1.000
_cell.length_c   1.000
_cell.angle_alpha   90.00
_cell.angle_beta   90.00
_cell.angle_gamma   90.00
#
_symmetry.space_group_name_H-M   'P 1'
#
loop_
_entity.id
_entity.type
_entity.pdbx_description
1 polymer ?
#
loop_
_entity_poly.entity_id
_entity_poly.type
_entity_poly.pdbx_seq_one_letter_code
_entity_poly.pdbx_strand_id
1 'polypeptide(L)'
;SDVYKRQHKDIINGAKKQIGLSTAVGIAAGGSEGAAILSNVAGNYLSNQVFTMSQEKAADELGFKILSESPYNVGGAAGSMAVLRNKVGEHYREGLSQVVAPNNHPKLSDRVNNNIFRMYTYSGNHVNVSNGTVYVNGDNIYTPAGSGRYTGEERAYYMAGKLARLYHNNQVTPGSASYSGDTVTVAGQSIVSTPNADVALQVATNLNNAFVKPAGAAVNVKKPVKVKQEKPKKVKENKKAKADKAKK
;
A
#
# COMPACT_ATOMS: atom_id res chain seq x y z
N SER A 1 -5.34 -8.44 -21.50
CA SER A 1 -4.44 -9.15 -22.42
C SER A 1 -3.06 -8.52 -22.52
N ASP A 2 -2.91 -7.19 -22.69
CA ASP A 2 -1.58 -6.55 -22.83
C ASP A 2 -0.85 -6.38 -21.49
N VAL A 3 -1.56 -6.26 -20.41
CA VAL A 3 -0.99 -6.26 -19.04
C VAL A 3 -0.39 -7.62 -18.72
N TYR A 4 -1.10 -8.71 -19.04
CA TYR A 4 -0.60 -10.07 -18.83
C TYR A 4 0.65 -10.38 -19.66
N LYS A 5 0.68 -9.96 -20.94
CA LYS A 5 1.85 -10.12 -21.80
C LYS A 5 3.06 -9.34 -21.30
N ARG A 6 2.87 -8.13 -20.77
CA ARG A 6 3.95 -7.34 -20.16
C ARG A 6 4.48 -7.99 -18.90
N GLN A 7 3.61 -8.41 -17.99
CA GLN A 7 4.00 -9.11 -16.77
C GLN A 7 4.78 -10.40 -17.07
N HIS A 8 4.31 -11.20 -18.03
CA HIS A 8 5.00 -12.44 -18.44
C HIS A 8 6.38 -12.15 -19.05
N LYS A 9 6.51 -11.11 -19.87
CA LYS A 9 7.78 -10.68 -20.45
C LYS A 9 8.76 -10.16 -19.39
N ASP A 10 8.27 -9.43 -18.39
CA ASP A 10 9.07 -8.90 -17.28
C ASP A 10 9.57 -10.02 -16.36
N ILE A 11 8.74 -11.05 -16.08
CA ILE A 11 9.13 -12.25 -15.34
C ILE A 11 10.23 -13.02 -16.09
N ILE A 12 10.06 -13.25 -17.40
CA ILE A 12 11.08 -13.94 -18.20
C ILE A 12 12.39 -13.16 -18.26
N ASN A 13 12.33 -11.85 -18.43
CA ASN A 13 13.52 -10.99 -18.45
C ASN A 13 14.20 -10.94 -17.07
N GLY A 14 13.44 -10.94 -15.98
CA GLY A 14 13.93 -11.07 -14.62
C GLY A 14 14.66 -12.39 -14.39
N ALA A 15 14.06 -13.51 -14.80
CA ALA A 15 14.67 -14.84 -14.70
C ALA A 15 15.97 -14.95 -15.52
N LYS A 16 16.01 -14.42 -16.74
CA LYS A 16 17.23 -14.40 -17.58
C LYS A 16 18.35 -13.58 -16.94
N LYS A 17 18.04 -12.43 -16.33
CA LYS A 17 19.03 -11.62 -15.60
C LYS A 17 19.55 -12.34 -14.36
N GLN A 18 18.66 -13.03 -13.63
CA GLN A 18 19.02 -13.81 -12.45
C GLN A 18 20.02 -14.92 -12.81
N ILE A 19 19.76 -15.68 -13.87
CA ILE A 19 20.65 -16.75 -14.34
C ILE A 19 22.01 -16.17 -14.75
N GLY A 20 22.02 -15.09 -15.52
CA GLY A 20 23.28 -14.45 -15.95
C GLY A 20 24.12 -13.91 -14.78
N LEU A 21 23.45 -13.32 -13.77
CA LEU A 21 24.12 -12.77 -12.61
C LEU A 21 24.65 -13.85 -11.67
N SER A 22 23.86 -14.91 -11.41
CA SER A 22 24.29 -16.06 -10.61
C SER A 22 25.54 -16.71 -11.20
N THR A 23 25.58 -16.86 -12.53
CA THR A 23 26.72 -17.42 -13.25
C THR A 23 27.95 -16.51 -13.12
N ALA A 24 27.81 -15.20 -13.30
CA ALA A 24 28.91 -14.25 -13.18
C ALA A 24 29.50 -14.20 -11.76
N VAL A 25 28.68 -14.21 -10.72
CA VAL A 25 29.13 -14.22 -9.31
C VAL A 25 29.75 -15.58 -8.95
N GLY A 26 29.21 -16.70 -9.45
CA GLY A 26 29.79 -18.04 -9.25
C GLY A 26 31.19 -18.18 -9.84
N ILE A 27 31.41 -17.63 -11.03
CA ILE A 27 32.75 -17.60 -11.68
C ILE A 27 33.72 -16.71 -10.90
N ALA A 28 33.29 -15.52 -10.48
CA ALA A 28 34.12 -14.56 -9.73
C ALA A 28 34.54 -15.08 -8.34
N ALA A 29 33.74 -15.96 -7.72
CA ALA A 29 33.99 -16.53 -6.40
C ALA A 29 34.75 -17.86 -6.41
N GLY A 30 35.30 -18.31 -7.55
CA GLY A 30 36.19 -19.47 -7.63
C GLY A 30 35.53 -20.85 -7.55
N GLY A 31 34.22 -20.94 -7.81
CA GLY A 31 33.52 -22.21 -8.01
C GLY A 31 33.28 -23.08 -6.76
N SER A 32 33.43 -22.55 -5.56
CA SER A 32 33.12 -23.27 -4.33
C SER A 32 31.59 -23.38 -4.09
N GLU A 33 31.14 -24.45 -3.37
CA GLU A 33 29.71 -24.60 -2.99
C GLU A 33 29.16 -23.38 -2.25
N GLY A 34 29.95 -22.74 -1.41
CA GLY A 34 29.58 -21.49 -0.72
C GLY A 34 29.37 -20.32 -1.67
N ALA A 35 30.14 -20.26 -2.77
CA ALA A 35 29.98 -19.25 -3.81
C ALA A 35 28.72 -19.48 -4.64
N ALA A 36 28.31 -20.73 -4.87
CA ALA A 36 27.04 -21.06 -5.54
C ALA A 36 25.82 -20.66 -4.69
N ILE A 37 25.88 -20.84 -3.37
CA ILE A 37 24.84 -20.40 -2.44
C ILE A 37 24.77 -18.87 -2.40
N LEU A 38 25.92 -18.18 -2.29
CA LEU A 38 26.00 -16.72 -2.31
C LEU A 38 25.51 -16.14 -3.65
N SER A 39 25.84 -16.79 -4.78
CA SER A 39 25.40 -16.36 -6.10
C SER A 39 23.90 -16.54 -6.29
N ASN A 40 23.31 -17.63 -5.78
CA ASN A 40 21.86 -17.84 -5.78
C ASN A 40 21.14 -16.83 -4.88
N VAL A 41 21.66 -16.55 -3.70
CA VAL A 41 21.09 -15.54 -2.80
C VAL A 41 21.19 -14.15 -3.42
N ALA A 42 22.34 -13.77 -3.98
CA ALA A 42 22.54 -12.49 -4.66
C ALA A 42 21.70 -12.40 -5.94
N GLY A 43 21.60 -13.48 -6.71
CA GLY A 43 20.75 -13.55 -7.91
C GLY A 43 19.27 -13.43 -7.60
N ASN A 44 18.78 -14.12 -6.58
CA ASN A 44 17.40 -14.00 -6.08
C ASN A 44 17.11 -12.59 -5.55
N TYR A 45 18.05 -12.00 -4.85
CA TYR A 45 17.93 -10.67 -4.31
C TYR A 45 17.87 -9.60 -5.41
N LEU A 46 18.78 -9.66 -6.39
CA LEU A 46 18.80 -8.70 -7.50
C LEU A 46 17.64 -8.89 -8.48
N SER A 47 17.12 -10.12 -8.66
CA SER A 47 15.91 -10.35 -9.45
C SER A 47 14.65 -9.88 -8.74
N ASN A 48 14.58 -10.01 -7.43
CA ASN A 48 13.47 -9.48 -6.61
C ASN A 48 13.50 -7.95 -6.54
N GLN A 49 14.64 -7.31 -6.74
CA GLN A 49 14.77 -5.86 -6.88
C GLN A 49 14.34 -5.30 -8.24
N VAL A 50 14.10 -6.14 -9.22
CA VAL A 50 13.58 -5.72 -10.53
C VAL A 50 12.09 -5.37 -10.48
N PHE A 51 11.39 -5.68 -9.38
CA PHE A 51 10.07 -5.08 -9.13
C PHE A 51 10.26 -3.62 -8.74
N THR A 52 10.14 -2.77 -9.74
CA THR A 52 10.34 -1.33 -9.59
C THR A 52 9.28 -0.73 -8.67
N MET A 53 9.60 0.40 -8.02
CA MET A 53 8.62 1.19 -7.24
C MET A 53 7.31 1.45 -8.00
N SER A 54 7.37 1.49 -9.34
CA SER A 54 6.19 1.64 -10.19
C SER A 54 5.30 0.40 -10.22
N GLN A 55 5.87 -0.80 -10.15
CA GLN A 55 5.11 -2.07 -10.12
C GLN A 55 4.44 -2.29 -8.78
N GLU A 56 5.12 -1.98 -7.68
CA GLU A 56 4.50 -2.04 -6.35
C GLU A 56 3.36 -1.04 -6.21
N LYS A 57 3.54 0.17 -6.74
CA LYS A 57 2.49 1.18 -6.78
C LYS A 57 1.29 0.71 -7.62
N ALA A 58 1.54 0.10 -8.79
CA ALA A 58 0.49 -0.45 -9.64
C ALA A 58 -0.23 -1.63 -8.98
N ALA A 59 0.49 -2.48 -8.25
CA ALA A 59 -0.09 -3.58 -7.48
C ALA A 59 -0.97 -3.07 -6.32
N ASP A 60 -0.52 -2.05 -5.59
CA ASP A 60 -1.32 -1.42 -4.53
C ASP A 60 -2.59 -0.76 -5.09
N GLU A 61 -2.49 -0.11 -6.24
CA GLU A 61 -3.62 0.52 -6.93
C GLU A 61 -4.65 -0.52 -7.39
N LEU A 62 -4.18 -1.60 -8.00
CA LEU A 62 -5.03 -2.72 -8.40
C LEU A 62 -5.66 -3.41 -7.19
N GLY A 63 -4.89 -3.64 -6.13
CA GLY A 63 -5.38 -4.22 -4.88
C GLY A 63 -6.47 -3.37 -4.23
N PHE A 64 -6.29 -2.05 -4.18
CA PHE A 64 -7.33 -1.14 -3.69
C PHE A 64 -8.57 -1.18 -4.58
N LYS A 65 -8.42 -1.19 -5.91
CA LYS A 65 -9.53 -1.29 -6.85
C LYS A 65 -10.34 -2.57 -6.63
N ILE A 66 -9.69 -3.73 -6.57
CA ILE A 66 -10.36 -5.02 -6.29
C ILE A 66 -11.11 -4.95 -4.96
N LEU A 67 -10.49 -4.38 -3.92
CA LEU A 67 -11.10 -4.25 -2.61
C LEU A 67 -12.31 -3.31 -2.64
N SER A 68 -12.25 -2.22 -3.40
CA SER A 68 -13.35 -1.27 -3.54
C SER A 68 -14.57 -1.86 -4.27
N GLU A 69 -14.35 -2.78 -5.20
CA GLU A 69 -15.38 -3.51 -5.95
C GLU A 69 -15.91 -4.76 -5.19
N SER A 70 -15.27 -5.15 -4.10
CA SER A 70 -15.64 -6.29 -3.26
C SER A 70 -16.55 -5.86 -2.08
N PRO A 71 -17.19 -6.78 -1.36
CA PRO A 71 -17.93 -6.47 -0.14
C PRO A 71 -17.03 -6.16 1.07
N TYR A 72 -15.71 -6.34 0.95
CA TYR A 72 -14.78 -6.15 2.06
C TYR A 72 -14.51 -4.67 2.34
N ASN A 73 -14.06 -4.39 3.57
CA ASN A 73 -13.76 -3.04 4.05
C ASN A 73 -12.55 -2.43 3.32
N VAL A 74 -12.74 -1.32 2.62
CA VAL A 74 -11.67 -0.64 1.86
C VAL A 74 -10.53 -0.11 2.74
N GLY A 75 -10.78 0.13 4.03
CA GLY A 75 -9.75 0.47 5.02
C GLY A 75 -8.73 -0.64 5.25
N GLY A 76 -9.07 -1.89 4.86
CA GLY A 76 -8.16 -3.03 4.90
C GLY A 76 -6.90 -2.83 4.04
N ALA A 77 -6.95 -2.01 2.98
CA ALA A 77 -5.77 -1.71 2.17
C ALA A 77 -4.69 -0.95 2.96
N ALA A 78 -5.07 0.09 3.73
CA ALA A 78 -4.14 0.79 4.62
C ALA A 78 -3.79 -0.08 5.84
N GLY A 79 -4.78 -0.75 6.43
CA GLY A 79 -4.61 -1.61 7.60
C GLY A 79 -3.61 -2.74 7.38
N SER A 80 -3.65 -3.44 6.24
CA SER A 80 -2.70 -4.51 5.94
C SER A 80 -1.25 -4.01 5.83
N MET A 81 -1.03 -2.85 5.22
CA MET A 81 0.29 -2.22 5.14
C MET A 81 0.77 -1.75 6.52
N ALA A 82 -0.12 -1.24 7.39
CA ALA A 82 0.22 -0.88 8.76
C ALA A 82 0.60 -2.12 9.59
N VAL A 83 -0.15 -3.21 9.49
CA VAL A 83 0.21 -4.50 10.14
C VAL A 83 1.58 -4.97 9.68
N LEU A 84 1.85 -4.93 8.38
CA LEU A 84 3.15 -5.32 7.83
C LEU A 84 4.26 -4.42 8.38
N ARG A 85 4.08 -3.09 8.35
CA ARG A 85 5.04 -2.13 8.91
C ARG A 85 5.34 -2.40 10.39
N ASN A 86 4.30 -2.68 11.18
CA ASN A 86 4.45 -2.95 12.62
C ASN A 86 5.21 -4.25 12.90
N LYS A 87 5.12 -5.24 11.98
CA LYS A 87 5.81 -6.52 12.12
C LYS A 87 7.25 -6.52 11.60
N VAL A 88 7.51 -5.84 10.48
CA VAL A 88 8.81 -5.94 9.78
C VAL A 88 9.56 -4.61 9.68
N GLY A 89 9.00 -3.52 10.24
CA GLY A 89 9.55 -2.16 10.14
C GLY A 89 9.21 -1.46 8.83
N GLU A 90 9.75 -0.26 8.66
CA GLU A 90 9.46 0.60 7.49
C GLU A 90 9.92 0.01 6.16
N HIS A 91 10.93 -0.82 6.22
CA HIS A 91 11.48 -1.49 5.07
C HIS A 91 11.48 -2.98 5.34
N TYR A 92 10.76 -3.72 4.50
CA TYR A 92 10.84 -5.18 4.53
C TYR A 92 12.28 -5.59 4.19
N ARG A 93 13.02 -6.06 5.21
CA ARG A 93 14.40 -6.49 5.07
C ARG A 93 14.61 -7.78 5.84
N GLU A 94 14.91 -8.86 5.14
CA GLU A 94 15.44 -10.06 5.75
C GLU A 94 16.90 -10.27 5.37
N GLY A 95 17.76 -10.45 6.37
CA GLY A 95 19.11 -10.98 6.22
C GLY A 95 20.14 -10.10 5.52
N LEU A 96 21.10 -10.75 4.86
CA LEU A 96 22.26 -10.16 4.15
C LEU A 96 21.90 -9.15 3.04
N SER A 97 20.61 -9.08 2.68
CA SER A 97 20.10 -8.13 1.68
C SER A 97 20.30 -6.65 2.07
N GLN A 98 20.53 -6.35 3.35
CA GLN A 98 20.79 -4.99 3.83
C GLN A 98 22.13 -4.42 3.34
N VAL A 99 23.08 -5.28 2.99
CA VAL A 99 24.48 -4.88 2.71
C VAL A 99 24.73 -4.65 1.23
N VAL A 100 23.96 -5.27 0.34
CA VAL A 100 24.33 -5.40 -1.09
C VAL A 100 23.53 -4.51 -2.03
N ALA A 101 22.40 -3.94 -1.62
CA ALA A 101 21.61 -3.07 -2.50
C ALA A 101 20.85 -1.96 -1.80
N PRO A 102 20.81 -0.76 -2.38
CA PRO A 102 20.04 0.36 -1.87
C PRO A 102 18.54 0.09 -1.95
N ASN A 103 17.80 0.61 -0.96
CA ASN A 103 16.35 0.51 -0.82
C ASN A 103 15.60 1.09 -2.03
N ASN A 104 15.10 0.23 -2.89
CA ASN A 104 14.25 0.64 -4.01
C ASN A 104 12.76 0.35 -3.76
N HIS A 105 12.40 -0.22 -2.59
CA HIS A 105 11.01 -0.42 -2.21
C HIS A 105 10.44 0.85 -1.56
N PRO A 106 9.20 1.24 -1.87
CA PRO A 106 8.54 2.33 -1.16
C PRO A 106 8.45 2.00 0.34
N LYS A 107 8.67 2.98 1.20
CA LYS A 107 8.43 2.81 2.64
C LYS A 107 7.00 2.32 2.87
N LEU A 108 6.82 1.42 3.85
CA LEU A 108 5.47 0.94 4.19
C LEU A 108 4.57 2.08 4.67
N SER A 109 5.13 3.09 5.36
CA SER A 109 4.39 4.32 5.70
C SER A 109 3.90 5.08 4.46
N ASP A 110 4.67 5.12 3.36
CA ASP A 110 4.24 5.76 2.12
C ASP A 110 3.10 4.94 1.45
N ARG A 111 3.17 3.61 1.52
CA ARG A 111 2.11 2.72 1.02
C ARG A 111 0.81 2.86 1.83
N VAL A 112 0.92 2.97 3.17
CA VAL A 112 -0.21 3.31 4.05
C VAL A 112 -0.84 4.64 3.63
N ASN A 113 -0.04 5.71 3.51
CA ASN A 113 -0.51 7.03 3.11
C ASN A 113 -1.16 7.04 1.73
N ASN A 114 -0.61 6.29 0.77
CA ASN A 114 -1.19 6.17 -0.57
C ASN A 114 -2.58 5.49 -0.53
N ASN A 115 -2.75 4.48 0.33
CA ASN A 115 -4.05 3.82 0.50
C ASN A 115 -5.06 4.69 1.26
N ILE A 116 -4.61 5.50 2.23
CA ILE A 116 -5.44 6.54 2.86
C ILE A 116 -5.91 7.55 1.80
N PHE A 117 -5.02 8.01 0.93
CA PHE A 117 -5.40 8.95 -0.13
C PHE A 117 -6.40 8.34 -1.13
N ARG A 118 -6.24 7.06 -1.49
CA ARG A 118 -7.21 6.35 -2.34
C ARG A 118 -8.58 6.23 -1.66
N MET A 119 -8.59 5.90 -0.37
CA MET A 119 -9.81 5.82 0.43
C MET A 119 -10.50 7.20 0.54
N TYR A 120 -9.73 8.27 0.75
CA TYR A 120 -10.23 9.64 0.75
C TYR A 120 -10.91 9.97 -0.60
N THR A 121 -10.23 9.71 -1.72
CA THR A 121 -10.79 9.94 -3.06
C THR A 121 -12.03 9.05 -3.30
N TYR A 122 -11.99 7.79 -2.90
CA TYR A 122 -13.10 6.84 -3.01
C TYR A 122 -14.35 7.32 -2.27
N SER A 123 -14.19 7.94 -1.12
CA SER A 123 -15.28 8.54 -0.34
C SER A 123 -15.86 9.83 -0.93
N GLY A 124 -15.40 10.29 -2.08
CA GLY A 124 -15.77 11.61 -2.62
C GLY A 124 -15.11 12.76 -1.85
N ASN A 125 -13.93 12.53 -1.27
CA ASN A 125 -13.16 13.47 -0.45
C ASN A 125 -13.78 13.79 0.93
N HIS A 126 -14.57 12.87 1.46
CA HIS A 126 -15.25 13.05 2.73
C HIS A 126 -14.47 12.48 3.93
N VAL A 127 -13.79 11.32 3.76
CA VAL A 127 -13.24 10.56 4.89
C VAL A 127 -11.74 10.37 4.75
N ASN A 128 -10.97 10.73 5.78
CA ASN A 128 -9.55 10.42 5.84
C ASN A 128 -9.09 10.02 7.26
N VAL A 129 -7.87 9.52 7.35
CA VAL A 129 -7.20 9.20 8.61
C VAL A 129 -5.87 9.92 8.67
N SER A 130 -5.57 10.53 9.80
CA SER A 130 -4.26 11.11 10.09
C SER A 130 -3.87 10.80 11.54
N ASN A 131 -2.66 10.27 11.74
CA ASN A 131 -2.14 9.92 13.08
C ASN A 131 -3.12 9.08 13.92
N GLY A 132 -3.77 8.07 13.32
CA GLY A 132 -4.73 7.22 14.02
C GLY A 132 -6.08 7.87 14.31
N THR A 133 -6.29 9.11 13.91
CA THR A 133 -7.56 9.84 14.06
C THR A 133 -8.36 9.81 12.77
N VAL A 134 -9.64 9.49 12.87
CA VAL A 134 -10.60 9.52 11.76
C VAL A 134 -11.18 10.92 11.62
N TYR A 135 -11.15 11.45 10.41
CA TYR A 135 -11.73 12.74 10.05
C TYR A 135 -12.84 12.55 9.03
N VAL A 136 -13.91 13.32 9.19
CA VAL A 136 -15.03 13.39 8.22
C VAL A 136 -15.29 14.86 7.92
N ASN A 137 -15.28 15.23 6.64
CA ASN A 137 -15.47 16.61 6.18
C ASN A 137 -14.54 17.63 6.86
N GLY A 138 -13.33 17.19 7.24
CA GLY A 138 -12.34 17.98 7.94
C GLY A 138 -12.47 17.98 9.47
N ASP A 139 -13.56 17.50 10.03
CA ASP A 139 -13.76 17.43 11.48
C ASP A 139 -13.08 16.18 12.07
N ASN A 140 -12.48 16.34 13.23
CA ASN A 140 -12.00 15.23 14.06
C ASN A 140 -13.21 14.46 14.62
N ILE A 141 -13.33 13.19 14.27
CA ILE A 141 -14.44 12.34 14.73
C ILE A 141 -14.03 11.51 15.93
N TYR A 142 -12.95 10.74 15.79
CA TYR A 142 -12.53 9.79 16.82
C TYR A 142 -11.12 9.28 16.61
N THR A 143 -10.40 9.05 17.71
CA THR A 143 -9.10 8.36 17.74
C THR A 143 -9.29 7.05 18.50
N PRO A 144 -9.50 5.92 17.83
CA PRO A 144 -9.75 4.65 18.52
C PRO A 144 -8.52 4.20 19.31
N ALA A 145 -8.70 3.71 20.53
CA ALA A 145 -7.70 2.94 21.26
C ALA A 145 -7.58 1.52 20.67
N GLY A 146 -6.48 0.83 20.95
CA GLY A 146 -6.33 -0.59 20.61
C GLY A 146 -7.37 -1.45 21.34
N SER A 147 -7.81 -2.54 20.69
CA SER A 147 -8.74 -3.49 21.28
C SER A 147 -8.53 -4.88 20.67
N GLY A 148 -8.45 -5.91 21.52
CA GLY A 148 -8.16 -7.26 21.08
C GLY A 148 -6.81 -7.32 20.34
N ARG A 149 -6.81 -7.88 19.14
CA ARG A 149 -5.60 -8.00 18.29
C ARG A 149 -5.30 -6.75 17.42
N TYR A 150 -6.18 -5.76 17.43
CA TYR A 150 -6.07 -4.59 16.57
C TYR A 150 -5.49 -3.40 17.34
N THR A 151 -4.53 -2.72 16.75
CA THR A 151 -4.04 -1.42 17.23
C THR A 151 -5.10 -0.33 17.02
N GLY A 152 -4.95 0.81 17.72
CA GLY A 152 -5.83 1.96 17.51
C GLY A 152 -5.78 2.47 16.07
N GLU A 153 -4.59 2.46 15.47
CA GLU A 153 -4.37 2.87 14.09
C GLU A 153 -5.12 1.95 13.10
N GLU A 154 -5.02 0.63 13.26
CA GLU A 154 -5.76 -0.33 12.43
C GLU A 154 -7.28 -0.14 12.56
N ARG A 155 -7.75 0.09 13.78
CA ARG A 155 -9.17 0.37 14.03
C ARG A 155 -9.63 1.66 13.38
N ALA A 156 -8.79 2.70 13.35
CA ALA A 156 -9.08 3.93 12.63
C ALA A 156 -9.24 3.69 11.12
N TYR A 157 -8.36 2.88 10.51
CA TYR A 157 -8.51 2.53 9.09
C TYR A 157 -9.80 1.74 8.82
N TYR A 158 -10.16 0.79 9.67
CA TYR A 158 -11.40 0.03 9.49
C TYR A 158 -12.65 0.88 9.68
N MET A 159 -12.65 1.79 10.66
CA MET A 159 -13.73 2.76 10.84
C MET A 159 -13.87 3.67 9.61
N ALA A 160 -12.76 4.26 9.17
CA ALA A 160 -12.73 5.14 8.02
C ALA A 160 -13.17 4.41 6.72
N GLY A 161 -12.75 3.16 6.53
CA GLY A 161 -13.12 2.38 5.35
C GLY A 161 -14.62 2.07 5.28
N LYS A 162 -15.28 1.82 6.42
CA LYS A 162 -16.75 1.67 6.48
C LYS A 162 -17.44 2.97 6.13
N LEU A 163 -17.02 4.08 6.74
CA LEU A 163 -17.56 5.42 6.44
C LEU A 163 -17.35 5.80 4.97
N ALA A 164 -16.15 5.53 4.43
CA ALA A 164 -15.83 5.82 3.04
C ALA A 164 -16.76 5.07 2.07
N ARG A 165 -17.09 3.81 2.37
CA ARG A 165 -18.04 3.04 1.56
C ARG A 165 -19.45 3.59 1.65
N LEU A 166 -19.89 4.01 2.83
CA LEU A 166 -21.21 4.64 3.00
C LEU A 166 -21.33 5.94 2.19
N TYR A 167 -20.27 6.77 2.21
CA TYR A 167 -20.23 7.97 1.37
C TYR A 167 -20.23 7.63 -0.12
N HIS A 168 -19.39 6.69 -0.54
CA HIS A 168 -19.34 6.25 -1.94
C HIS A 168 -20.68 5.77 -2.47
N ASN A 169 -21.46 5.10 -1.60
CA ASN A 169 -22.78 4.58 -1.94
C ASN A 169 -23.91 5.59 -1.69
N ASN A 170 -23.62 6.85 -1.36
CA ASN A 170 -24.60 7.88 -1.02
C ASN A 170 -25.57 7.49 0.12
N GLN A 171 -25.07 6.73 1.10
CA GLN A 171 -25.86 6.25 2.23
C GLN A 171 -25.72 7.13 3.49
N VAL A 172 -24.87 8.15 3.44
CA VAL A 172 -24.68 9.11 4.53
C VAL A 172 -25.65 10.26 4.38
N THR A 173 -26.46 10.48 5.41
CA THR A 173 -27.39 11.61 5.49
C THR A 173 -27.29 12.28 6.86
N PRO A 174 -27.69 13.55 6.99
CA PRO A 174 -27.79 14.21 8.30
C PRO A 174 -28.63 13.37 9.27
N GLY A 175 -28.10 13.15 10.48
CA GLY A 175 -28.80 12.37 11.51
C GLY A 175 -28.70 10.85 11.34
N SER A 176 -27.99 10.31 10.32
CA SER A 176 -27.87 8.87 10.11
C SER A 176 -26.93 8.14 11.06
N ALA A 177 -26.15 8.85 11.87
CA ALA A 177 -25.33 8.26 12.93
C ALA A 177 -26.14 8.08 14.22
N SER A 178 -26.04 6.90 14.80
CA SER A 178 -26.65 6.54 16.07
C SER A 178 -25.73 5.62 16.88
N TYR A 179 -26.12 5.25 18.07
CA TYR A 179 -25.37 4.31 18.90
C TYR A 179 -26.31 3.39 19.70
N SER A 180 -25.76 2.23 20.07
CA SER A 180 -26.42 1.28 20.97
C SER A 180 -25.34 0.64 21.84
N GLY A 181 -25.45 0.82 23.16
CA GLY A 181 -24.35 0.46 24.05
C GLY A 181 -23.07 1.17 23.68
N ASP A 182 -22.01 0.41 23.47
CA ASP A 182 -20.68 0.90 23.06
C ASP A 182 -20.48 0.99 21.54
N THR A 183 -21.48 0.63 20.76
CA THR A 183 -21.36 0.50 19.30
C THR A 183 -22.00 1.68 18.59
N VAL A 184 -21.21 2.34 17.72
CA VAL A 184 -21.67 3.41 16.82
C VAL A 184 -22.12 2.81 15.50
N THR A 185 -23.27 3.24 15.00
CA THR A 185 -23.82 2.83 13.69
C THR A 185 -24.03 4.05 12.79
N VAL A 186 -23.97 3.86 11.49
CA VAL A 186 -24.38 4.85 10.47
C VAL A 186 -25.19 4.13 9.41
N ALA A 187 -26.36 4.66 9.10
CA ALA A 187 -27.31 4.03 8.18
C ALA A 187 -27.57 2.55 8.53
N GLY A 188 -27.67 2.23 9.82
CA GLY A 188 -27.89 0.87 10.33
C GLY A 188 -26.66 -0.06 10.30
N GLN A 189 -25.53 0.38 9.78
CA GLN A 189 -24.30 -0.43 9.75
C GLN A 189 -23.40 -0.11 10.94
N SER A 190 -22.89 -1.14 11.64
CA SER A 190 -21.90 -0.98 12.71
C SER A 190 -20.59 -0.42 12.17
N ILE A 191 -20.15 0.74 12.70
CA ILE A 191 -18.96 1.46 12.27
C ILE A 191 -17.77 1.16 13.19
N VAL A 192 -17.94 1.36 14.48
CA VAL A 192 -16.90 1.15 15.49
C VAL A 192 -17.51 0.84 16.84
N SER A 193 -16.83 0.00 17.64
CA SER A 193 -17.11 -0.13 19.07
C SER A 193 -16.16 0.79 19.85
N THR A 194 -16.67 1.45 20.85
CA THR A 194 -15.99 2.40 21.73
C THR A 194 -15.79 1.78 23.13
N PRO A 195 -15.05 2.41 24.05
CA PRO A 195 -14.90 1.88 25.40
C PRO A 195 -16.20 1.80 26.22
N ASN A 196 -17.17 2.68 25.95
CA ASN A 196 -18.46 2.76 26.65
C ASN A 196 -19.47 3.60 25.86
N ALA A 197 -20.71 3.63 26.37
CA ALA A 197 -21.83 4.31 25.71
C ALA A 197 -21.64 5.84 25.62
N ASP A 198 -20.96 6.47 26.58
CA ASP A 198 -20.75 7.93 26.57
C ASP A 198 -19.83 8.33 25.40
N VAL A 199 -18.77 7.55 25.18
CA VAL A 199 -17.87 7.76 24.03
C VAL A 199 -18.61 7.44 22.74
N ALA A 200 -19.47 6.42 22.71
CA ALA A 200 -20.29 6.11 21.53
C ALA A 200 -21.24 7.26 21.17
N LEU A 201 -21.92 7.83 22.16
CA LEU A 201 -22.76 9.02 22.01
C LEU A 201 -21.96 10.20 21.43
N GLN A 202 -20.78 10.48 22.01
CA GLN A 202 -19.92 11.57 21.52
C GLN A 202 -19.52 11.36 20.06
N VAL A 203 -19.10 10.14 19.68
CA VAL A 203 -18.71 9.80 18.30
C VAL A 203 -19.89 9.94 17.34
N ALA A 204 -21.07 9.46 17.71
CA ALA A 204 -22.28 9.59 16.90
C ALA A 204 -22.66 11.08 16.73
N THR A 205 -22.55 11.88 17.78
CA THR A 205 -22.78 13.34 17.74
C THR A 205 -21.78 14.02 16.80
N ASN A 206 -20.48 13.72 16.92
CA ASN A 206 -19.43 14.26 16.04
C ASN A 206 -19.70 13.91 14.57
N LEU A 207 -20.09 12.67 14.30
CA LEU A 207 -20.46 12.21 12.93
C LEU A 207 -21.64 13.01 12.38
N ASN A 208 -22.73 13.16 13.14
CA ASN A 208 -23.91 13.92 12.70
C ASN A 208 -23.59 15.39 12.45
N ASN A 209 -22.73 16.01 13.27
CA ASN A 209 -22.25 17.37 13.06
C ASN A 209 -21.37 17.49 11.81
N ALA A 210 -20.59 16.46 11.49
CA ALA A 210 -19.79 16.44 10.28
C ALA A 210 -20.63 16.16 9.01
N PHE A 211 -21.70 15.38 9.10
CA PHE A 211 -22.53 14.98 7.96
C PHE A 211 -23.30 16.14 7.32
N VAL A 212 -23.53 17.23 8.04
CA VAL A 212 -24.18 18.43 7.50
C VAL A 212 -23.20 19.36 6.78
N LYS A 213 -21.89 19.08 6.83
CA LYS A 213 -20.85 19.89 6.21
C LYS A 213 -20.52 19.38 4.80
N PRO A 214 -20.11 20.26 3.88
CA PRO A 214 -19.56 19.81 2.59
C PRO A 214 -18.24 19.05 2.79
N ALA A 215 -17.78 18.36 1.76
CA ALA A 215 -16.47 17.74 1.75
C ALA A 215 -15.39 18.76 2.13
N GLY A 216 -14.67 18.48 3.20
CA GLY A 216 -13.64 19.37 3.75
C GLY A 216 -12.27 19.09 3.15
N ALA A 217 -11.33 20.02 3.37
CA ALA A 217 -9.94 19.77 3.01
C ALA A 217 -9.39 18.59 3.81
N ALA A 218 -8.68 17.69 3.12
CA ALA A 218 -8.04 16.56 3.78
C ALA A 218 -7.03 17.01 4.82
N VAL A 219 -7.20 16.59 6.07
CA VAL A 219 -6.26 16.88 7.15
C VAL A 219 -5.01 16.02 6.98
N ASN A 220 -3.87 16.65 6.66
CA ASN A 220 -2.57 15.99 6.53
C ASN A 220 -2.52 14.79 5.53
N VAL A 221 -3.39 14.74 4.54
CA VAL A 221 -3.32 13.71 3.50
C VAL A 221 -2.24 14.08 2.49
N LYS A 222 -1.17 13.32 2.47
CA LYS A 222 -0.10 13.50 1.48
C LYS A 222 -0.55 12.93 0.14
N LYS A 223 -0.59 13.79 -0.88
CA LYS A 223 -0.81 13.30 -2.26
C LYS A 223 0.31 12.34 -2.65
N PRO A 224 0.01 11.23 -3.35
CA PRO A 224 1.03 10.32 -3.85
C PRO A 224 2.07 11.08 -4.69
N VAL A 225 3.34 10.89 -4.38
CA VAL A 225 4.42 11.44 -5.19
C VAL A 225 4.33 10.82 -6.59
N LYS A 226 4.20 11.66 -7.61
CA LYS A 226 4.27 11.20 -9.01
C LYS A 226 5.68 10.68 -9.26
N VAL A 227 5.87 9.38 -9.27
CA VAL A 227 7.13 8.79 -9.73
C VAL A 227 7.22 9.09 -11.22
N LYS A 228 8.24 9.88 -11.63
CA LYS A 228 8.54 10.03 -13.06
C LYS A 228 8.83 8.62 -13.59
N GLN A 229 8.06 8.19 -14.59
CA GLN A 229 8.38 6.94 -15.30
C GLN A 229 9.78 7.13 -15.91
N GLU A 230 10.77 6.47 -15.35
CA GLU A 230 12.06 6.37 -16.03
C GLU A 230 11.82 5.65 -17.36
N LYS A 231 12.00 6.38 -18.46
CA LYS A 231 12.00 5.78 -19.79
C LYS A 231 13.05 4.67 -19.76
N PRO A 232 12.74 3.46 -20.25
CA PRO A 232 13.71 2.38 -20.31
C PRO A 232 14.94 2.90 -21.06
N LYS A 233 16.09 2.91 -20.39
CA LYS A 233 17.36 3.27 -21.02
C LYS A 233 17.54 2.33 -22.22
N LYS A 234 17.50 2.88 -23.44
CA LYS A 234 17.83 2.12 -24.65
C LYS A 234 19.23 1.54 -24.44
N VAL A 235 19.31 0.22 -24.31
CA VAL A 235 20.58 -0.48 -24.32
C VAL A 235 21.17 -0.20 -25.70
N LYS A 236 22.24 0.60 -25.74
CA LYS A 236 23.01 0.78 -26.97
C LYS A 236 23.59 -0.59 -27.30
N GLU A 237 23.02 -1.26 -28.30
CA GLU A 237 23.66 -2.44 -28.91
C GLU A 237 25.05 -2.04 -29.38
N ASN A 238 26.06 -2.65 -28.79
CA ASN A 238 27.44 -2.48 -29.21
C ASN A 238 27.59 -3.06 -30.61
N LYS A 239 27.50 -2.21 -31.62
CA LYS A 239 27.76 -2.54 -33.04
C LYS A 239 29.19 -3.01 -33.34
N LYS A 240 30.09 -3.10 -32.33
CA LYS A 240 31.45 -3.56 -32.51
C LYS A 240 31.63 -5.08 -32.68
N ALA A 241 30.63 -5.89 -32.30
CA ALA A 241 30.78 -7.35 -32.40
C ALA A 241 30.47 -7.93 -33.80
N LYS A 242 29.97 -7.14 -34.75
CA LYS A 242 29.68 -7.61 -36.12
C LYS A 242 30.78 -7.32 -37.14
N ALA A 243 31.79 -6.55 -36.84
CA ALA A 243 32.86 -6.23 -37.78
C ALA A 243 33.96 -7.30 -37.83
N ASP A 244 34.15 -8.09 -36.77
CA ASP A 244 35.22 -9.10 -36.72
C ASP A 244 34.86 -10.49 -37.27
N LYS A 245 33.61 -10.71 -37.64
CA LYS A 245 33.18 -11.97 -38.28
C LYS A 245 33.16 -11.93 -39.82
N ALA A 246 33.46 -10.82 -40.43
CA ALA A 246 33.49 -10.67 -41.90
C ALA A 246 34.92 -10.69 -42.49
N LYS A 247 35.93 -11.04 -41.69
CA LYS A 247 37.34 -11.13 -42.12
C LYS A 247 37.99 -12.47 -41.73
N LYS A 248 37.22 -13.56 -41.78
CA LYS A 248 37.80 -14.91 -41.81
C LYS A 248 37.10 -15.73 -42.87
#